data_1cbf80f2883252cf55827769e08fb533
#
_entry.id   1cbf80f2883252cf55827769e08fb533
#
_cell.length_a   1.000
_cell.length_b   1.000
_cell.length_c   1.000
_cell.angle_alpha   90.00
_cell.angle_beta   90.00
_cell.angle_gamma   90.00
#
_symmetry.space_group_name_H-M   'P 1'
#
loop_
_entity.id
_entity.type
_entity.pdbx_description
1 polymer ?
#
loop_
_entity_poly.entity_id
_entity_poly.type
_entity_poly.pdbx_seq_one_letter_code
_entity_poly.pdbx_strand_id
1 'polypeptide(L)'
;MITERTKQIGVLITTALLIIAAVAYWLFFSAFAPNERPVYVCIDADDTPDSVYVKLNEVAAPSQLVGIKICGAVMGYQAERIHPGRYEVTPGINSFSLMRKLRGGQQTPVRLVIPVVHTLNDLAARLATSLAPDSAAFARAFTDSVLLRRFGVTPETVACLFLPNTYEVYWDLTPEELLQRMKREHDAFWTDTRKKQAEKAGLTTNEVYTLASIVEQESANEAERPLIAGMYLNRLHQEMKLQADPTVKFALQDFTLRRILHKHLTVDSPYNTYQHVGLPPGPICIPSLNAIRSVLNFAQHDYLYMCAKEDFSGTHNFAATYDAHLKNAQKYTKALDERQVK
;
A
#
# COMPACT_ATOMS: atom_id res chain seq x y z
N MET A 1 47.15 -24.45 59.18
CA MET A 1 45.80 -25.00 59.40
C MET A 1 44.78 -23.93 59.11
N ILE A 2 44.00 -24.09 58.03
CA ILE A 2 42.85 -23.20 57.82
C ILE A 2 41.80 -23.49 58.83
N THR A 3 41.40 -22.51 59.63
CA THR A 3 40.42 -22.69 60.69
C THR A 3 39.06 -23.08 60.17
N GLU A 4 38.24 -23.86 60.90
CA GLU A 4 36.85 -24.22 60.44
C GLU A 4 36.04 -23.00 60.12
N ARG A 5 36.22 -21.86 60.75
CA ARG A 5 35.61 -20.57 60.46
C ARG A 5 35.95 -20.08 59.03
N THR A 6 37.21 -20.23 58.58
CA THR A 6 37.65 -19.81 57.25
C THR A 6 37.01 -20.68 56.16
N LYS A 7 36.84 -21.99 56.41
CA LYS A 7 36.12 -22.89 55.52
C LYS A 7 34.64 -22.53 55.38
N GLN A 8 33.97 -22.26 56.50
CA GLN A 8 32.56 -21.84 56.55
C GLN A 8 32.35 -20.54 55.80
N ILE A 9 33.22 -19.54 56.03
CA ILE A 9 33.17 -18.26 55.28
C ILE A 9 33.39 -18.51 53.75
N GLY A 10 34.34 -19.36 53.37
CA GLY A 10 34.57 -19.73 51.98
C GLY A 10 33.33 -20.36 51.35
N VAL A 11 32.67 -21.30 52.03
CA VAL A 11 31.43 -21.93 51.53
C VAL A 11 30.30 -20.90 51.38
N LEU A 12 30.12 -20.02 52.35
CA LEU A 12 29.09 -18.97 52.28
C LEU A 12 29.31 -18.02 51.10
N ILE A 13 30.55 -17.57 50.86
CA ILE A 13 30.90 -16.71 49.71
C ILE A 13 30.64 -17.43 48.40
N THR A 14 31.06 -18.68 48.24
CA THR A 14 30.85 -19.47 47.05
C THR A 14 29.38 -19.67 46.78
N THR A 15 28.58 -19.99 47.80
CA THR A 15 27.12 -20.13 47.69
C THR A 15 26.46 -18.82 47.25
N ALA A 16 26.85 -17.68 47.84
CA ALA A 16 26.35 -16.38 47.50
C ALA A 16 26.68 -16.01 46.02
N LEU A 17 27.90 -16.28 45.58
CA LEU A 17 28.30 -16.07 44.17
C LEU A 17 27.51 -16.94 43.20
N LEU A 18 27.24 -18.20 43.54
CA LEU A 18 26.41 -19.08 42.70
C LEU A 18 24.96 -18.60 42.64
N ILE A 19 24.39 -18.12 43.71
CA ILE A 19 23.04 -17.53 43.71
C ILE A 19 23.01 -16.27 42.85
N ILE A 20 23.97 -15.37 42.99
CA ILE A 20 24.08 -14.16 42.18
C ILE A 20 24.20 -14.52 40.69
N ALA A 21 25.05 -15.50 40.35
CA ALA A 21 25.20 -15.97 38.97
C ALA A 21 23.90 -16.58 38.44
N ALA A 22 23.17 -17.37 39.23
CA ALA A 22 21.89 -17.95 38.85
C ALA A 22 20.80 -16.86 38.61
N VAL A 23 20.73 -15.87 39.50
CA VAL A 23 19.80 -14.73 39.36
C VAL A 23 20.18 -13.88 38.14
N ALA A 24 21.46 -13.61 37.94
CA ALA A 24 21.91 -12.88 36.77
C ALA A 24 21.58 -13.66 35.45
N TYR A 25 21.87 -14.98 35.45
CA TYR A 25 21.49 -15.82 34.31
C TYR A 25 19.98 -15.76 34.03
N TRP A 26 19.15 -15.87 35.05
CA TRP A 26 17.70 -15.81 34.92
C TRP A 26 17.21 -14.45 34.42
N LEU A 27 17.72 -13.34 34.92
CA LEU A 27 17.37 -11.98 34.49
C LEU A 27 17.76 -11.67 33.04
N PHE A 28 18.90 -12.18 32.58
CA PHE A 28 19.43 -11.81 31.26
C PHE A 28 19.08 -12.81 30.17
N PHE A 29 18.96 -14.10 30.47
CA PHE A 29 18.89 -15.18 29.51
C PHE A 29 17.58 -15.98 29.57
N SER A 30 16.67 -15.76 30.53
CA SER A 30 15.32 -16.31 30.43
C SER A 30 14.44 -15.52 29.45
N ALA A 31 13.31 -16.11 29.05
CA ALA A 31 12.39 -15.48 28.09
C ALA A 31 11.92 -14.10 28.61
N PHE A 32 12.05 -13.08 27.75
CA PHE A 32 11.66 -11.70 28.10
C PHE A 32 10.14 -11.55 28.21
N ALA A 33 9.39 -12.19 27.32
CA ALA A 33 7.94 -12.10 27.27
C ALA A 33 7.29 -13.50 27.33
N PRO A 34 6.13 -13.65 27.98
CA PRO A 34 5.43 -14.91 28.10
C PRO A 34 4.57 -15.26 26.85
N ASN A 35 4.84 -14.65 25.72
CA ASN A 35 4.06 -14.78 24.51
C ASN A 35 4.37 -16.08 23.75
N GLU A 36 3.33 -16.73 23.22
CA GLU A 36 3.45 -17.88 22.32
C GLU A 36 3.61 -17.48 20.84
N ARG A 37 3.26 -16.24 20.50
CA ARG A 37 3.38 -15.66 19.16
C ARG A 37 4.23 -14.40 19.18
N PRO A 38 4.87 -14.04 18.08
CA PRO A 38 5.60 -12.79 17.99
C PRO A 38 4.70 -11.60 18.32
N VAL A 39 5.19 -10.69 19.17
CA VAL A 39 4.60 -9.38 19.42
C VAL A 39 5.55 -8.29 18.95
N TYR A 40 5.04 -7.09 18.70
CA TYR A 40 5.84 -6.02 18.12
C TYR A 40 5.84 -4.81 19.05
N VAL A 41 7.01 -4.21 19.23
CA VAL A 41 7.19 -2.94 19.92
C VAL A 41 7.63 -1.91 18.88
N CYS A 42 6.87 -0.80 18.80
CA CYS A 42 7.18 0.31 17.91
C CYS A 42 7.86 1.42 18.73
N ILE A 43 9.03 1.85 18.25
CA ILE A 43 9.82 2.93 18.85
C ILE A 43 9.73 4.12 17.91
N ASP A 44 9.23 5.25 18.41
CA ASP A 44 9.06 6.48 17.68
C ASP A 44 10.37 7.30 17.64
N ALA A 45 10.46 8.27 16.74
CA ALA A 45 11.65 9.10 16.59
C ALA A 45 11.91 10.04 17.78
N ASP A 46 10.89 10.34 18.58
CA ASP A 46 10.95 11.18 19.77
C ASP A 46 11.00 10.38 21.08
N ASP A 47 11.08 9.04 20.99
CA ASP A 47 11.20 8.20 22.18
C ASP A 47 12.50 8.47 22.94
N THR A 48 12.39 8.41 24.26
CA THR A 48 13.51 8.40 25.21
C THR A 48 13.76 6.97 25.70
N PRO A 49 14.91 6.67 26.35
CA PRO A 49 15.12 5.36 26.97
C PRO A 49 14.01 4.96 27.92
N ASP A 50 13.48 5.92 28.70
CA ASP A 50 12.40 5.67 29.65
C ASP A 50 11.08 5.33 28.94
N SER A 51 10.71 6.04 27.89
CA SER A 51 9.50 5.72 27.11
C SER A 51 9.61 4.37 26.41
N VAL A 52 10.79 4.00 25.90
CA VAL A 52 11.04 2.66 25.37
C VAL A 52 10.83 1.60 26.44
N TYR A 53 11.31 1.80 27.67
CA TYR A 53 11.07 0.86 28.76
C TYR A 53 9.59 0.78 29.17
N VAL A 54 8.83 1.86 29.06
CA VAL A 54 7.36 1.84 29.24
C VAL A 54 6.71 0.95 28.18
N LYS A 55 7.03 1.15 26.91
CA LYS A 55 6.52 0.30 25.80
C LYS A 55 6.91 -1.17 25.96
N LEU A 56 8.15 -1.44 26.38
CA LEU A 56 8.62 -2.80 26.65
C LEU A 56 7.89 -3.47 27.82
N ASN A 57 7.46 -2.69 28.83
CA ASN A 57 6.72 -3.23 29.98
C ASN A 57 5.36 -3.80 29.60
N GLU A 58 4.75 -3.34 28.51
CA GLU A 58 3.45 -3.85 28.01
C GLU A 58 3.53 -5.31 27.55
N VAL A 59 4.72 -5.75 27.15
CA VAL A 59 4.95 -7.09 26.60
C VAL A 59 5.86 -7.96 27.48
N ALA A 60 6.56 -7.38 28.45
CA ALA A 60 7.53 -8.06 29.31
C ALA A 60 6.86 -8.95 30.37
N ALA A 61 7.50 -10.07 30.72
CA ALA A 61 7.23 -10.72 32.00
C ALA A 61 7.65 -9.78 33.15
N PRO A 62 6.92 -9.73 34.29
CA PRO A 62 7.11 -8.71 35.31
C PRO A 62 8.55 -8.57 35.84
N SER A 63 9.29 -9.67 35.90
CA SER A 63 10.69 -9.69 36.40
C SER A 63 11.71 -9.31 35.30
N GLN A 64 11.37 -9.42 34.05
CA GLN A 64 12.32 -9.25 32.92
C GLN A 64 12.57 -7.77 32.57
N LEU A 65 11.69 -6.87 33.00
CA LEU A 65 11.91 -5.43 32.85
C LEU A 65 13.15 -4.95 33.61
N VAL A 66 13.44 -5.54 34.75
CA VAL A 66 14.68 -5.26 35.52
C VAL A 66 15.90 -5.71 34.71
N GLY A 67 15.86 -6.92 34.17
CA GLY A 67 16.96 -7.48 33.37
C GLY A 67 17.29 -6.63 32.16
N ILE A 68 16.26 -6.20 31.37
CA ILE A 68 16.48 -5.39 30.17
C ILE A 68 16.97 -3.98 30.48
N LYS A 69 16.53 -3.35 31.60
CA LYS A 69 17.06 -2.06 32.08
C LYS A 69 18.54 -2.15 32.43
N ILE A 70 18.96 -3.22 33.12
CA ILE A 70 20.37 -3.47 33.47
C ILE A 70 21.16 -3.70 32.15
N CYS A 71 20.64 -4.50 31.22
CA CYS A 71 21.27 -4.70 29.91
C CYS A 71 21.45 -3.36 29.18
N GLY A 72 20.44 -2.51 29.19
CA GLY A 72 20.50 -1.19 28.58
C GLY A 72 21.58 -0.31 29.18
N ALA A 73 21.64 -0.26 30.51
CA ALA A 73 22.68 0.51 31.22
C ALA A 73 24.10 -0.01 30.91
N VAL A 74 24.32 -1.33 30.95
CA VAL A 74 25.62 -1.96 30.65
C VAL A 74 26.03 -1.75 29.19
N MET A 75 25.07 -1.83 28.24
CA MET A 75 25.32 -1.65 26.84
C MET A 75 25.34 -0.16 26.41
N GLY A 76 25.08 0.78 27.30
CA GLY A 76 25.02 2.21 27.04
C GLY A 76 23.86 2.55 26.08
N TYR A 77 22.67 2.04 26.35
CA TYR A 77 21.45 2.38 25.61
C TYR A 77 20.94 3.74 26.11
N GLN A 78 21.32 4.78 25.38
CA GLN A 78 21.05 6.20 25.66
C GLN A 78 20.31 6.83 24.49
N ALA A 79 19.89 8.08 24.62
CA ALA A 79 19.09 8.78 23.60
C ALA A 79 19.71 8.71 22.20
N GLU A 80 21.04 8.85 22.09
CA GLU A 80 21.77 8.84 20.81
C GLU A 80 21.85 7.43 20.17
N ARG A 81 21.42 6.42 20.89
CA ARG A 81 21.42 5.00 20.44
C ARG A 81 20.03 4.39 20.38
N ILE A 82 19.00 5.22 20.45
CA ILE A 82 17.64 4.82 20.16
C ILE A 82 17.49 4.85 18.64
N HIS A 83 17.09 3.73 18.09
CA HIS A 83 16.75 3.59 16.67
C HIS A 83 15.24 3.45 16.56
N PRO A 84 14.54 4.43 15.98
CA PRO A 84 13.12 4.30 15.67
C PRO A 84 12.86 3.06 14.83
N GLY A 85 11.64 2.52 14.93
CA GLY A 85 11.25 1.39 14.11
C GLY A 85 10.41 0.35 14.84
N ARG A 86 10.02 -0.70 14.14
CA ARG A 86 9.25 -1.81 14.66
C ARG A 86 10.15 -3.00 14.96
N TYR A 87 10.10 -3.45 16.20
CA TYR A 87 10.93 -4.55 16.70
C TYR A 87 10.07 -5.73 17.13
N GLU A 88 10.38 -6.89 16.57
CA GLU A 88 9.71 -8.13 16.93
C GLU A 88 10.31 -8.73 18.19
N VAL A 89 9.46 -8.98 19.16
CA VAL A 89 9.74 -9.75 20.37
C VAL A 89 9.25 -11.17 20.11
N THR A 90 10.17 -12.02 19.64
CA THR A 90 9.87 -13.42 19.33
C THR A 90 9.69 -14.24 20.61
N PRO A 91 8.89 -15.34 20.58
CA PRO A 91 8.81 -16.26 21.71
C PRO A 91 10.21 -16.74 22.13
N GLY A 92 10.48 -16.68 23.43
CA GLY A 92 11.75 -17.13 23.99
C GLY A 92 12.94 -16.18 23.81
N ILE A 93 12.78 -15.01 23.17
CA ILE A 93 13.85 -14.00 23.13
C ILE A 93 14.18 -13.56 24.57
N ASN A 94 15.45 -13.45 24.90
CA ASN A 94 15.89 -13.00 26.22
C ASN A 94 16.22 -11.50 26.24
N SER A 95 16.33 -10.92 27.46
CA SER A 95 16.59 -9.49 27.66
C SER A 95 17.87 -9.01 26.97
N PHE A 96 18.94 -9.81 27.01
CA PHE A 96 20.20 -9.47 26.38
C PHE A 96 20.09 -9.38 24.84
N SER A 97 19.48 -10.39 24.23
CA SER A 97 19.27 -10.44 22.77
C SER A 97 18.34 -9.35 22.28
N LEU A 98 17.25 -9.08 23.02
CA LEU A 98 16.32 -8.01 22.67
C LEU A 98 17.00 -6.64 22.78
N MET A 99 17.73 -6.36 23.85
CA MET A 99 18.46 -5.08 23.99
C MET A 99 19.51 -4.91 22.89
N ARG A 100 20.23 -5.97 22.53
CA ARG A 100 21.16 -5.93 21.40
C ARG A 100 20.48 -5.61 20.07
N LYS A 101 19.28 -6.17 19.85
CA LYS A 101 18.45 -5.89 18.67
C LYS A 101 18.01 -4.43 18.62
N LEU A 102 17.50 -3.89 19.73
CA LEU A 102 17.07 -2.49 19.87
C LEU A 102 18.22 -1.50 19.64
N ARG A 103 19.32 -1.72 20.39
CA ARG A 103 20.52 -0.87 20.28
C ARG A 103 21.19 -0.92 18.90
N GLY A 104 21.08 -2.03 18.19
CA GLY A 104 21.64 -2.22 16.86
C GLY A 104 20.71 -1.79 15.73
N GLY A 105 19.51 -1.25 16.03
CA GLY A 105 18.55 -0.83 15.02
C GLY A 105 18.05 -1.98 14.12
N GLN A 106 18.05 -3.23 14.62
CA GLN A 106 17.64 -4.40 13.84
C GLN A 106 16.12 -4.49 13.76
N GLN A 107 15.52 -3.57 12.99
CA GLN A 107 14.08 -3.48 12.79
C GLN A 107 13.53 -4.74 12.09
N THR A 108 12.25 -5.01 12.32
CA THR A 108 11.49 -6.04 11.62
C THR A 108 10.61 -5.38 10.56
N PRO A 109 10.78 -5.71 9.28
CA PRO A 109 9.98 -5.12 8.21
C PRO A 109 8.48 -5.31 8.39
N VAL A 110 7.70 -4.39 7.84
CA VAL A 110 6.24 -4.45 7.69
C VAL A 110 5.93 -4.93 6.28
N ARG A 111 4.95 -5.81 6.15
CA ARG A 111 4.37 -6.17 4.86
C ARG A 111 3.33 -5.13 4.48
N LEU A 112 3.75 -4.11 3.75
CA LEU A 112 2.89 -3.03 3.27
C LEU A 112 2.15 -3.47 2.01
N VAL A 113 0.82 -3.51 2.07
CA VAL A 113 -0.04 -3.81 0.93
C VAL A 113 -0.49 -2.49 0.30
N ILE A 114 -0.16 -2.28 -0.97
CA ILE A 114 -0.74 -1.22 -1.80
C ILE A 114 -1.96 -1.81 -2.51
N PRO A 115 -3.18 -1.43 -2.11
CA PRO A 115 -4.40 -1.97 -2.69
C PRO A 115 -4.86 -1.19 -3.93
N VAL A 116 -5.84 -1.72 -4.65
CA VAL A 116 -6.66 -0.96 -5.58
C VAL A 116 -7.56 -0.02 -4.76
N VAL A 117 -7.42 1.29 -4.94
CA VAL A 117 -8.21 2.33 -4.22
C VAL A 117 -8.59 3.46 -5.16
N HIS A 118 -9.70 4.13 -4.87
CA HIS A 118 -10.21 5.20 -5.73
C HIS A 118 -9.45 6.52 -5.56
N THR A 119 -9.03 6.85 -4.36
CA THR A 119 -8.40 8.15 -4.09
C THR A 119 -7.05 8.04 -3.39
N LEU A 120 -6.23 9.08 -3.54
CA LEU A 120 -4.99 9.21 -2.78
C LEU A 120 -5.23 9.36 -1.27
N ASN A 121 -6.39 9.90 -0.87
CA ASN A 121 -6.78 9.98 0.54
C ASN A 121 -7.07 8.59 1.11
N ASP A 122 -7.73 7.71 0.33
CA ASP A 122 -7.92 6.30 0.73
C ASP A 122 -6.58 5.58 0.86
N LEU A 123 -5.65 5.84 -0.08
CA LEU A 123 -4.28 5.32 0.01
C LEU A 123 -3.59 5.81 1.29
N ALA A 124 -3.60 7.13 1.55
CA ALA A 124 -3.00 7.74 2.72
C ALA A 124 -3.54 7.13 4.03
N ALA A 125 -4.86 6.94 4.11
CA ALA A 125 -5.50 6.28 5.25
C ALA A 125 -5.01 4.82 5.43
N ARG A 126 -4.88 4.07 4.34
CA ARG A 126 -4.35 2.69 4.37
C ARG A 126 -2.89 2.63 4.79
N LEU A 127 -2.05 3.53 4.29
CA LEU A 127 -0.63 3.60 4.65
C LEU A 127 -0.46 3.86 6.15
N ALA A 128 -1.23 4.80 6.71
CA ALA A 128 -1.20 5.15 8.13
C ALA A 128 -1.62 4.00 9.08
N THR A 129 -2.33 2.98 8.59
CA THR A 129 -2.62 1.79 9.40
C THR A 129 -1.42 0.86 9.58
N SER A 130 -0.39 1.00 8.76
CA SER A 130 0.74 0.08 8.70
C SER A 130 2.10 0.74 8.98
N LEU A 131 2.19 2.06 8.86
CA LEU A 131 3.41 2.86 9.00
C LEU A 131 3.25 3.90 10.10
N ALA A 132 4.38 4.43 10.61
CA ALA A 132 4.40 5.44 11.66
C ALA A 132 3.76 6.78 11.27
N PRO A 133 4.00 7.34 10.07
CA PRO A 133 3.39 8.61 9.68
C PRO A 133 1.87 8.51 9.57
N ASP A 134 1.18 9.57 9.97
CA ASP A 134 -0.26 9.66 9.89
C ASP A 134 -0.77 9.88 8.45
N SER A 135 -2.07 9.72 8.24
CA SER A 135 -2.70 9.91 6.94
C SER A 135 -2.55 11.34 6.40
N ALA A 136 -2.48 12.34 7.28
CA ALA A 136 -2.30 13.73 6.89
C ALA A 136 -0.88 13.99 6.34
N ALA A 137 0.14 13.33 6.90
CA ALA A 137 1.51 13.41 6.40
C ALA A 137 1.63 12.84 4.97
N PHE A 138 1.00 11.69 4.71
CA PHE A 138 0.95 11.11 3.37
C PHE A 138 0.15 12.00 2.40
N ALA A 139 -1.03 12.48 2.80
CA ALA A 139 -1.86 13.34 1.97
C ALA A 139 -1.12 14.64 1.57
N ARG A 140 -0.40 15.26 2.50
CA ARG A 140 0.46 16.43 2.20
C ARG A 140 1.55 16.09 1.19
N ALA A 141 2.24 14.98 1.35
CA ALA A 141 3.29 14.57 0.42
C ALA A 141 2.75 14.30 -0.99
N PHE A 142 1.52 13.75 -1.12
CA PHE A 142 0.89 13.48 -2.42
C PHE A 142 0.38 14.74 -3.13
N THR A 143 0.34 15.88 -2.46
CA THR A 143 -0.05 17.17 -3.03
C THR A 143 1.09 18.19 -3.11
N ASP A 144 2.25 17.88 -2.53
CA ASP A 144 3.43 18.75 -2.58
C ASP A 144 4.10 18.73 -3.95
N SER A 145 3.76 19.68 -4.80
CA SER A 145 4.32 19.81 -6.15
C SER A 145 5.85 19.98 -6.20
N VAL A 146 6.48 20.50 -5.13
CA VAL A 146 7.96 20.63 -5.06
C VAL A 146 8.58 19.26 -4.84
N LEU A 147 8.06 18.50 -3.89
CA LEU A 147 8.50 17.14 -3.61
C LEU A 147 8.26 16.23 -4.82
N LEU A 148 7.06 16.26 -5.40
CA LEU A 148 6.65 15.36 -6.50
C LEU A 148 7.46 15.57 -7.78
N ARG A 149 7.88 16.81 -8.09
CA ARG A 149 8.77 17.07 -9.24
C ARG A 149 10.10 16.33 -9.17
N ARG A 150 10.61 16.02 -7.97
CA ARG A 150 11.84 15.21 -7.78
C ARG A 150 11.66 13.77 -8.27
N PHE A 151 10.43 13.29 -8.31
CA PHE A 151 10.07 11.95 -8.79
C PHE A 151 9.51 11.96 -10.22
N GLY A 152 9.44 13.13 -10.87
CA GLY A 152 8.95 13.28 -12.23
C GLY A 152 7.43 13.14 -12.38
N VAL A 153 6.68 13.43 -11.31
CA VAL A 153 5.21 13.37 -11.28
C VAL A 153 4.59 14.66 -10.74
N THR A 154 3.29 14.80 -10.94
CA THR A 154 2.45 15.89 -10.42
C THR A 154 1.42 15.32 -9.44
N PRO A 155 0.64 16.15 -8.72
CA PRO A 155 -0.46 15.66 -7.90
C PRO A 155 -1.47 14.80 -8.66
N GLU A 156 -1.70 15.07 -9.94
CA GLU A 156 -2.61 14.30 -10.80
C GLU A 156 -2.03 12.93 -11.19
N THR A 157 -0.70 12.84 -11.28
CA THR A 157 -0.02 11.63 -11.78
C THR A 157 0.74 10.85 -10.72
N VAL A 158 0.82 11.32 -9.46
CA VAL A 158 1.54 10.63 -8.38
C VAL A 158 1.03 9.21 -8.14
N ALA A 159 -0.27 8.96 -8.36
CA ALA A 159 -0.86 7.63 -8.28
C ALA A 159 -0.18 6.62 -9.22
N CYS A 160 0.39 7.07 -10.36
CA CYS A 160 1.11 6.20 -11.30
C CYS A 160 2.36 5.53 -10.70
N LEU A 161 2.92 6.08 -9.61
CA LEU A 161 4.05 5.47 -8.91
C LEU A 161 3.66 4.21 -8.12
N PHE A 162 2.40 4.09 -7.73
CA PHE A 162 1.93 3.02 -6.85
C PHE A 162 1.40 1.83 -7.65
N LEU A 163 2.15 0.74 -7.61
CA LEU A 163 1.71 -0.52 -8.21
C LEU A 163 1.10 -1.42 -7.12
N PRO A 164 -0.13 -1.93 -7.28
CA PRO A 164 -0.71 -2.86 -6.32
C PRO A 164 0.14 -4.10 -6.15
N ASN A 165 0.71 -4.24 -4.96
CA ASN A 165 1.55 -5.35 -4.55
C ASN A 165 1.75 -5.31 -3.03
N THR A 166 2.44 -6.32 -2.49
CA THR A 166 2.92 -6.33 -1.11
C THR A 166 4.41 -6.04 -1.10
N TYR A 167 4.80 -5.02 -0.35
CA TYR A 167 6.18 -4.56 -0.22
C TYR A 167 6.69 -4.76 1.21
N GLU A 168 7.93 -5.20 1.35
CA GLU A 168 8.61 -5.17 2.64
C GLU A 168 9.27 -3.81 2.81
N VAL A 169 8.87 -3.10 3.86
CA VAL A 169 9.35 -1.75 4.21
C VAL A 169 9.54 -1.63 5.72
N TYR A 170 10.32 -0.67 6.16
CA TYR A 170 10.40 -0.35 7.59
C TYR A 170 9.19 0.47 8.04
N TRP A 171 8.80 0.30 9.29
CA TRP A 171 7.61 0.91 9.87
C TRP A 171 7.71 2.44 9.96
N ASP A 172 8.89 2.95 10.23
CA ASP A 172 9.22 4.37 10.36
C ASP A 172 9.49 5.10 9.04
N LEU A 173 9.18 4.44 7.90
CA LEU A 173 9.39 4.98 6.57
C LEU A 173 8.63 6.31 6.39
N THR A 174 9.36 7.38 6.10
CA THR A 174 8.77 8.69 5.83
C THR A 174 7.99 8.71 4.51
N PRO A 175 7.03 9.65 4.31
CA PRO A 175 6.31 9.77 3.03
C PRO A 175 7.23 9.98 1.83
N GLU A 176 8.33 10.73 1.98
CA GLU A 176 9.31 10.92 0.91
C GLU A 176 10.05 9.63 0.57
N GLU A 177 10.51 8.87 1.57
CA GLU A 177 11.16 7.59 1.37
C GLU A 177 10.21 6.56 0.76
N LEU A 178 8.92 6.60 1.12
CA LEU A 178 7.90 5.79 0.46
C LEU A 178 7.79 6.15 -1.03
N LEU A 179 7.69 7.42 -1.39
CA LEU A 179 7.66 7.85 -2.79
C LEU A 179 8.91 7.39 -3.53
N GLN A 180 10.09 7.50 -2.91
CA GLN A 180 11.34 7.02 -3.49
C GLN A 180 11.33 5.49 -3.69
N ARG A 181 10.78 4.75 -2.73
CA ARG A 181 10.62 3.30 -2.86
C ARG A 181 9.65 2.96 -3.99
N MET A 182 8.50 3.61 -4.07
CA MET A 182 7.52 3.38 -5.12
C MET A 182 8.06 3.76 -6.49
N LYS A 183 8.84 4.84 -6.60
CA LYS A 183 9.52 5.21 -7.85
C LYS A 183 10.47 4.11 -8.34
N ARG A 184 11.25 3.50 -7.45
CA ARG A 184 12.13 2.37 -7.83
C ARG A 184 11.32 1.16 -8.33
N GLU A 185 10.23 0.82 -7.66
CA GLU A 185 9.36 -0.29 -8.07
C GLU A 185 8.67 0.00 -9.41
N HIS A 186 8.19 1.24 -9.59
CA HIS A 186 7.64 1.74 -10.85
C HIS A 186 8.68 1.61 -11.99
N ASP A 187 9.91 2.10 -11.79
CA ASP A 187 10.94 2.06 -12.82
C ASP A 187 11.35 0.62 -13.17
N ALA A 188 11.40 -0.26 -12.17
CA ALA A 188 11.64 -1.68 -12.39
C ALA A 188 10.49 -2.38 -13.14
N PHE A 189 9.25 -1.93 -12.92
CA PHE A 189 8.09 -2.44 -13.66
C PHE A 189 8.15 -2.04 -15.13
N TRP A 190 8.52 -0.79 -15.45
CA TRP A 190 8.56 -0.27 -16.81
C TRP A 190 9.83 -0.68 -17.56
N THR A 191 9.93 -1.98 -17.86
CA THR A 191 11.00 -2.53 -18.72
C THR A 191 10.91 -1.98 -20.15
N ASP A 192 12.00 -2.09 -20.92
CA ASP A 192 12.02 -1.66 -22.32
C ASP A 192 10.94 -2.35 -23.16
N THR A 193 10.64 -3.62 -22.85
CA THR A 193 9.54 -4.34 -23.50
C THR A 193 8.20 -3.67 -23.24
N ARG A 194 7.90 -3.30 -21.97
CA ARG A 194 6.63 -2.65 -21.63
C ARG A 194 6.54 -1.22 -22.18
N LYS A 195 7.66 -0.49 -22.23
CA LYS A 195 7.72 0.82 -22.87
C LYS A 195 7.40 0.71 -24.36
N LYS A 196 7.98 -0.26 -25.08
CA LYS A 196 7.65 -0.53 -26.49
C LYS A 196 6.18 -0.94 -26.68
N GLN A 197 5.59 -1.67 -25.73
CA GLN A 197 4.15 -1.98 -25.78
C GLN A 197 3.29 -0.71 -25.60
N ALA A 198 3.68 0.20 -24.72
CA ALA A 198 3.01 1.50 -24.54
C ALA A 198 3.13 2.35 -25.81
N GLU A 199 4.32 2.45 -26.40
CA GLU A 199 4.57 3.13 -27.67
C GLU A 199 3.70 2.56 -28.81
N LYS A 200 3.55 1.22 -28.87
CA LYS A 200 2.66 0.56 -29.85
C LYS A 200 1.18 0.95 -29.65
N ALA A 201 0.78 1.22 -28.41
CA ALA A 201 -0.57 1.73 -28.09
C ALA A 201 -0.71 3.25 -28.36
N GLY A 202 0.38 3.95 -28.71
CA GLY A 202 0.42 5.41 -28.87
C GLY A 202 0.36 6.16 -27.54
N LEU A 203 0.79 5.53 -26.43
CA LEU A 203 0.67 6.06 -25.06
C LEU A 203 2.03 6.16 -24.37
N THR A 204 2.16 7.17 -23.52
CA THR A 204 3.20 7.23 -22.48
C THR A 204 2.88 6.24 -21.35
N THR A 205 3.85 5.98 -20.48
CA THR A 205 3.66 5.10 -19.32
C THR A 205 2.56 5.59 -18.37
N ASN A 206 2.45 6.90 -18.16
CA ASN A 206 1.40 7.51 -17.32
C ASN A 206 0.01 7.41 -18.00
N GLU A 207 -0.05 7.56 -19.31
CA GLU A 207 -1.31 7.39 -20.05
C GLU A 207 -1.78 5.94 -20.08
N VAL A 208 -0.86 4.97 -20.18
CA VAL A 208 -1.21 3.55 -19.98
C VAL A 208 -1.84 3.34 -18.60
N TYR A 209 -1.24 3.92 -17.56
CA TYR A 209 -1.75 3.79 -16.20
C TYR A 209 -3.12 4.49 -16.06
N THR A 210 -3.28 5.66 -16.64
CA THR A 210 -4.53 6.41 -16.65
C THR A 210 -5.63 5.62 -17.36
N LEU A 211 -5.38 5.09 -18.57
CA LEU A 211 -6.33 4.25 -19.27
C LEU A 211 -6.64 2.96 -18.49
N ALA A 212 -5.63 2.34 -17.90
CA ALA A 212 -5.82 1.15 -17.06
C ALA A 212 -6.74 1.42 -15.86
N SER A 213 -6.70 2.61 -15.27
CA SER A 213 -7.59 3.00 -14.17
C SER A 213 -9.06 3.11 -14.63
N ILE A 214 -9.30 3.52 -15.87
CA ILE A 214 -10.63 3.53 -16.47
C ILE A 214 -11.09 2.09 -16.74
N VAL A 215 -10.26 1.28 -17.40
CA VAL A 215 -10.55 -0.13 -17.71
C VAL A 215 -10.84 -0.96 -16.44
N GLU A 216 -10.10 -0.70 -15.34
CA GLU A 216 -10.33 -1.34 -14.03
C GLU A 216 -11.75 -1.10 -13.52
N GLN A 217 -12.26 0.12 -13.71
CA GLN A 217 -13.57 0.53 -13.17
C GLN A 217 -14.74 0.17 -14.11
N GLU A 218 -14.47 -0.17 -15.36
CA GLU A 218 -15.51 -0.57 -16.33
C GLU A 218 -15.95 -2.03 -16.15
N SER A 219 -15.03 -2.93 -15.84
CA SER A 219 -15.38 -4.35 -15.72
C SER A 219 -14.64 -5.07 -14.62
N ALA A 220 -15.41 -5.78 -13.79
CA ALA A 220 -14.89 -6.74 -12.84
C ALA A 220 -14.36 -8.02 -13.55
N ASN A 221 -14.78 -8.26 -14.80
CA ASN A 221 -14.33 -9.40 -15.59
C ASN A 221 -12.97 -9.12 -16.23
N GLU A 222 -11.92 -9.67 -15.65
CA GLU A 222 -10.55 -9.48 -16.12
C GLU A 222 -10.34 -9.95 -17.57
N ALA A 223 -11.10 -10.94 -18.04
CA ALA A 223 -10.98 -11.46 -19.42
C ALA A 223 -11.46 -10.46 -20.49
N GLU A 224 -12.35 -9.52 -20.13
CA GLU A 224 -12.82 -8.48 -21.06
C GLU A 224 -11.92 -7.24 -21.12
N ARG A 225 -11.08 -7.03 -20.12
CA ARG A 225 -10.26 -5.81 -20.02
C ARG A 225 -9.39 -5.53 -21.26
N PRO A 226 -8.77 -6.53 -21.94
CA PRO A 226 -8.06 -6.27 -23.18
C PRO A 226 -8.97 -5.78 -24.32
N LEU A 227 -10.23 -6.23 -24.40
CA LEU A 227 -11.21 -5.76 -25.39
C LEU A 227 -11.65 -4.33 -25.07
N ILE A 228 -11.94 -4.02 -23.82
CA ILE A 228 -12.29 -2.67 -23.37
C ILE A 228 -11.13 -1.70 -23.63
N ALA A 229 -9.89 -2.11 -23.31
CA ALA A 229 -8.71 -1.31 -23.61
C ALA A 229 -8.56 -1.00 -25.09
N GLY A 230 -8.75 -2.01 -25.97
CA GLY A 230 -8.73 -1.83 -27.43
C GLY A 230 -9.82 -0.88 -27.90
N MET A 231 -11.04 -0.98 -27.37
CA MET A 231 -12.14 -0.06 -27.70
C MET A 231 -11.81 1.39 -27.34
N TYR A 232 -11.27 1.64 -26.15
CA TYR A 232 -10.87 2.99 -25.77
C TYR A 232 -9.70 3.52 -26.58
N LEU A 233 -8.72 2.69 -26.92
CA LEU A 233 -7.63 3.07 -27.82
C LEU A 233 -8.15 3.46 -29.21
N ASN A 234 -9.12 2.72 -29.77
CA ASN A 234 -9.76 3.08 -31.04
C ASN A 234 -10.45 4.45 -30.96
N ARG A 235 -11.14 4.74 -29.85
CA ARG A 235 -11.74 6.07 -29.62
C ARG A 235 -10.68 7.17 -29.52
N LEU A 236 -9.59 6.94 -28.78
CA LEU A 236 -8.49 7.89 -28.68
C LEU A 236 -7.88 8.20 -30.05
N HIS A 237 -7.61 7.19 -30.87
CA HIS A 237 -7.05 7.35 -32.21
C HIS A 237 -8.00 8.09 -33.19
N GLN A 238 -9.31 8.06 -32.93
CA GLN A 238 -10.32 8.77 -33.70
C GLN A 238 -10.75 10.10 -33.09
N GLU A 239 -10.03 10.58 -32.08
CA GLU A 239 -10.35 11.81 -31.34
C GLU A 239 -11.79 11.83 -30.79
N MET A 240 -12.33 10.66 -30.50
CA MET A 240 -13.64 10.52 -29.88
C MET A 240 -13.54 10.70 -28.35
N LYS A 241 -14.56 11.30 -27.77
CA LYS A 241 -14.69 11.34 -26.30
C LYS A 241 -14.82 9.93 -25.75
N LEU A 242 -14.12 9.61 -24.64
CA LEU A 242 -14.15 8.27 -24.06
C LEU A 242 -15.52 7.93 -23.47
N GLN A 243 -16.24 8.91 -22.90
CA GLN A 243 -17.57 8.76 -22.31
C GLN A 243 -17.64 7.61 -21.30
N ALA A 244 -16.64 7.55 -20.45
CA ALA A 244 -16.50 6.55 -19.40
C ALA A 244 -17.19 7.01 -18.11
N ASP A 245 -18.26 6.34 -17.70
CA ASP A 245 -19.02 6.65 -16.48
C ASP A 245 -18.13 6.75 -15.21
N PRO A 246 -17.13 5.88 -15.01
CA PRO A 246 -16.24 5.98 -13.85
C PRO A 246 -15.50 7.31 -13.74
N THR A 247 -15.21 7.97 -14.86
CA THR A 247 -14.54 9.29 -14.84
C THR A 247 -15.45 10.38 -14.29
N VAL A 248 -16.75 10.27 -14.51
CA VAL A 248 -17.77 11.19 -13.93
C VAL A 248 -17.90 10.97 -12.43
N LYS A 249 -17.92 9.71 -11.95
CA LYS A 249 -17.92 9.41 -10.52
C LYS A 249 -16.69 10.01 -9.84
N PHE A 250 -15.52 9.86 -10.46
CA PHE A 250 -14.28 10.47 -9.95
C PHE A 250 -14.35 12.00 -9.95
N ALA A 251 -14.84 12.61 -11.01
CA ALA A 251 -15.02 14.07 -11.10
C ALA A 251 -15.94 14.63 -10.00
N LEU A 252 -16.98 13.88 -9.65
CA LEU A 252 -17.91 14.21 -8.56
C LEU A 252 -17.40 13.81 -7.17
N GLN A 253 -16.32 13.00 -7.08
CA GLN A 253 -15.87 12.36 -5.83
C GLN A 253 -16.99 11.56 -5.13
N ASP A 254 -17.92 11.02 -5.92
CA ASP A 254 -19.03 10.20 -5.41
C ASP A 254 -19.00 8.80 -6.05
N PHE A 255 -18.35 7.89 -5.36
CA PHE A 255 -18.20 6.48 -5.77
C PHE A 255 -19.41 5.61 -5.37
N THR A 256 -20.39 6.18 -4.66
CA THR A 256 -21.61 5.47 -4.25
C THR A 256 -22.69 5.47 -5.34
N LEU A 257 -22.53 6.30 -6.37
CA LEU A 257 -23.45 6.40 -7.49
C LEU A 257 -23.54 5.07 -8.23
N ARG A 258 -24.71 4.46 -8.22
CA ARG A 258 -24.98 3.22 -8.98
C ARG A 258 -25.23 3.50 -10.46
N ARG A 259 -25.78 4.68 -10.79
CA ARG A 259 -26.15 5.09 -12.15
C ARG A 259 -25.77 6.54 -12.39
N ILE A 260 -25.14 6.81 -13.52
CA ILE A 260 -24.88 8.18 -14.00
C ILE A 260 -26.14 8.70 -14.70
N LEU A 261 -26.61 9.87 -14.27
CA LEU A 261 -27.76 10.58 -14.84
C LEU A 261 -27.28 11.76 -15.69
N HIS A 262 -28.12 12.27 -16.60
CA HIS A 262 -27.78 13.42 -17.47
C HIS A 262 -27.23 14.62 -16.70
N LYS A 263 -27.75 14.94 -15.52
CA LYS A 263 -27.25 16.02 -14.67
C LYS A 263 -25.80 15.83 -14.20
N HIS A 264 -25.32 14.60 -14.15
CA HIS A 264 -23.93 14.28 -13.76
C HIS A 264 -22.96 14.46 -14.90
N LEU A 265 -23.43 14.29 -16.17
CA LEU A 265 -22.60 14.40 -17.38
C LEU A 265 -22.13 15.84 -17.65
N THR A 266 -22.73 16.83 -17.00
CA THR A 266 -22.40 18.26 -17.17
C THR A 266 -21.42 18.78 -16.13
N VAL A 267 -20.88 17.92 -15.25
CA VAL A 267 -19.90 18.36 -14.25
C VAL A 267 -18.66 18.95 -14.94
N ASP A 268 -18.31 20.18 -14.56
CA ASP A 268 -17.13 20.87 -15.07
C ASP A 268 -15.88 20.35 -14.35
N SER A 269 -15.19 19.43 -14.99
CA SER A 269 -13.98 18.82 -14.48
C SER A 269 -13.13 18.29 -15.64
N PRO A 270 -11.80 18.46 -15.61
CA PRO A 270 -10.91 17.90 -16.63
C PRO A 270 -10.91 16.37 -16.66
N TYR A 271 -11.45 15.73 -15.61
CA TYR A 271 -11.65 14.28 -15.56
C TYR A 271 -12.93 13.82 -16.28
N ASN A 272 -13.85 14.73 -16.63
CA ASN A 272 -15.11 14.36 -17.28
C ASN A 272 -14.92 14.02 -18.76
N THR A 273 -14.77 12.75 -19.08
CA THR A 273 -14.57 12.27 -20.47
C THR A 273 -15.83 12.33 -21.35
N TYR A 274 -16.97 12.81 -20.85
CA TYR A 274 -18.13 13.22 -21.65
C TYR A 274 -17.99 14.65 -22.18
N GLN A 275 -17.19 15.50 -21.53
CA GLN A 275 -16.99 16.89 -21.91
C GLN A 275 -15.67 17.07 -22.70
N HIS A 276 -14.62 16.34 -22.31
CA HIS A 276 -13.28 16.47 -22.87
C HIS A 276 -12.91 15.28 -23.77
N VAL A 277 -12.17 15.56 -24.84
CA VAL A 277 -11.56 14.55 -25.71
C VAL A 277 -10.23 14.10 -25.10
N GLY A 278 -9.86 12.85 -25.32
CA GLY A 278 -8.61 12.30 -24.82
C GLY A 278 -8.71 11.70 -23.43
N LEU A 279 -7.57 11.39 -22.85
CA LEU A 279 -7.45 10.89 -21.47
C LEU A 279 -7.58 12.03 -20.47
N PRO A 280 -8.08 11.75 -19.25
CA PRO A 280 -8.04 12.72 -18.16
C PRO A 280 -6.58 13.00 -17.74
N PRO A 281 -6.33 14.07 -16.92
CA PRO A 281 -4.98 14.49 -16.53
C PRO A 281 -4.19 13.44 -15.75
N GLY A 282 -4.86 12.45 -15.17
CA GLY A 282 -4.26 11.38 -14.41
C GLY A 282 -5.26 10.25 -14.13
N PRO A 283 -4.84 9.19 -13.45
CA PRO A 283 -5.67 8.03 -13.17
C PRO A 283 -6.82 8.36 -12.21
N ILE A 284 -7.94 7.65 -12.35
CA ILE A 284 -9.14 7.76 -11.52
C ILE A 284 -9.18 6.72 -10.38
N CYS A 285 -8.18 5.88 -10.30
CA CYS A 285 -7.92 4.94 -9.21
C CYS A 285 -6.48 4.41 -9.34
N ILE A 286 -6.00 3.71 -8.34
CA ILE A 286 -4.82 2.85 -8.46
C ILE A 286 -5.30 1.53 -9.09
N PRO A 287 -5.01 1.24 -10.37
CA PRO A 287 -5.50 0.05 -11.05
C PRO A 287 -4.68 -1.19 -10.70
N SER A 288 -5.27 -2.37 -10.80
CA SER A 288 -4.57 -3.63 -10.66
C SER A 288 -3.48 -3.82 -11.74
N LEU A 289 -2.49 -4.64 -11.43
CA LEU A 289 -1.49 -5.04 -12.45
C LEU A 289 -2.12 -5.74 -13.66
N ASN A 290 -3.27 -6.40 -13.46
CA ASN A 290 -4.03 -7.00 -14.57
C ASN A 290 -4.56 -5.92 -15.52
N ALA A 291 -5.16 -4.85 -15.02
CA ALA A 291 -5.66 -3.75 -15.85
C ALA A 291 -4.53 -3.06 -16.64
N ILE A 292 -3.37 -2.80 -15.99
CA ILE A 292 -2.20 -2.23 -16.68
C ILE A 292 -1.73 -3.17 -17.80
N ARG A 293 -1.62 -4.47 -17.52
CA ARG A 293 -1.24 -5.47 -18.54
C ARG A 293 -2.26 -5.58 -19.65
N SER A 294 -3.54 -5.40 -19.35
CA SER A 294 -4.62 -5.43 -20.35
C SER A 294 -4.52 -4.27 -21.35
N VAL A 295 -4.10 -3.08 -20.91
CA VAL A 295 -3.80 -1.96 -21.81
C VAL A 295 -2.55 -2.24 -22.62
N LEU A 296 -1.47 -2.76 -22.02
CA LEU A 296 -0.24 -3.10 -22.74
C LEU A 296 -0.42 -4.23 -23.78
N ASN A 297 -1.37 -5.13 -23.53
CA ASN A 297 -1.70 -6.26 -24.42
C ASN A 297 -3.15 -6.16 -24.94
N PHE A 298 -3.56 -4.94 -25.30
CA PHE A 298 -4.91 -4.70 -25.76
C PHE A 298 -5.28 -5.59 -26.98
N ALA A 299 -6.54 -5.99 -27.05
CA ALA A 299 -7.05 -6.75 -28.18
C ALA A 299 -7.23 -5.83 -29.40
N GLN A 300 -6.77 -6.30 -30.56
CA GLN A 300 -6.94 -5.59 -31.83
C GLN A 300 -8.29 -5.92 -32.45
N HIS A 301 -9.11 -4.90 -32.68
CA HIS A 301 -10.44 -4.96 -33.27
C HIS A 301 -10.88 -3.53 -33.64
N ASP A 302 -12.03 -3.40 -34.30
CA ASP A 302 -12.58 -2.12 -34.76
C ASP A 302 -13.73 -1.60 -33.89
N TYR A 303 -13.90 -2.15 -32.66
CA TYR A 303 -14.98 -1.73 -31.77
C TYR A 303 -14.78 -0.31 -31.25
N LEU A 304 -15.87 0.46 -31.25
CA LEU A 304 -15.96 1.82 -30.74
C LEU A 304 -16.98 1.97 -29.61
N TYR A 305 -17.86 0.99 -29.45
CA TYR A 305 -18.98 1.02 -28.50
C TYR A 305 -19.06 -0.29 -27.71
N MET A 306 -19.55 -0.17 -26.49
CA MET A 306 -19.93 -1.32 -25.66
C MET A 306 -21.21 -1.01 -24.88
N CYS A 307 -21.95 -2.03 -24.52
CA CYS A 307 -23.05 -1.96 -23.54
C CYS A 307 -23.15 -3.29 -22.80
N ALA A 308 -23.74 -3.26 -21.61
CA ALA A 308 -23.95 -4.48 -20.84
C ALA A 308 -24.75 -5.51 -21.62
N LYS A 309 -24.40 -6.80 -21.47
CA LYS A 309 -25.12 -7.90 -22.10
C LYS A 309 -26.48 -8.12 -21.45
N GLU A 310 -27.42 -8.52 -22.28
CA GLU A 310 -28.82 -8.84 -21.94
C GLU A 310 -28.97 -10.07 -21.04
N ASP A 311 -27.94 -10.93 -20.94
CA ASP A 311 -27.92 -12.12 -20.08
C ASP A 311 -27.56 -11.82 -18.63
N PHE A 312 -27.16 -10.56 -18.34
CA PHE A 312 -26.70 -10.09 -17.03
C PHE A 312 -25.48 -10.83 -16.48
N SER A 313 -24.65 -11.37 -17.36
CA SER A 313 -23.39 -12.05 -17.00
C SER A 313 -22.33 -11.12 -16.41
N GLY A 314 -22.57 -9.82 -16.40
CA GLY A 314 -21.58 -8.80 -16.04
C GLY A 314 -20.54 -8.55 -17.14
N THR A 315 -20.81 -9.04 -18.36
CA THR A 315 -20.00 -8.82 -19.56
C THR A 315 -20.68 -7.85 -20.52
N HIS A 316 -19.98 -7.48 -21.61
CA HIS A 316 -20.43 -6.47 -22.56
C HIS A 316 -20.60 -7.03 -23.97
N ASN A 317 -21.54 -6.44 -24.70
CA ASN A 317 -21.63 -6.53 -26.17
C ASN A 317 -20.83 -5.37 -26.77
N PHE A 318 -19.90 -5.68 -27.65
CA PHE A 318 -19.08 -4.71 -28.37
C PHE A 318 -19.63 -4.47 -29.76
N ALA A 319 -19.45 -3.25 -30.28
CA ALA A 319 -19.89 -2.87 -31.64
C ALA A 319 -18.90 -1.88 -32.26
N ALA A 320 -18.67 -2.05 -33.60
CA ALA A 320 -17.85 -1.11 -34.39
C ALA A 320 -18.67 0.10 -34.87
N THR A 321 -19.98 -0.05 -35.00
CA THR A 321 -20.86 1.03 -35.51
C THR A 321 -21.91 1.41 -34.48
N TYR A 322 -22.37 2.65 -34.55
CA TYR A 322 -23.43 3.15 -33.67
C TYR A 322 -24.75 2.39 -33.82
N ASP A 323 -25.11 2.03 -35.06
CA ASP A 323 -26.34 1.25 -35.36
C ASP A 323 -26.32 -0.15 -34.71
N ALA A 324 -25.16 -0.81 -34.76
CA ALA A 324 -24.98 -2.10 -34.07
C ALA A 324 -25.04 -1.94 -32.54
N HIS A 325 -24.47 -0.85 -32.03
CA HIS A 325 -24.57 -0.52 -30.57
C HIS A 325 -26.03 -0.30 -30.15
N LEU A 326 -26.81 0.47 -30.92
CA LEU A 326 -28.22 0.72 -30.63
C LEU A 326 -29.02 -0.60 -30.54
N LYS A 327 -28.78 -1.52 -31.50
CA LYS A 327 -29.42 -2.86 -31.45
C LYS A 327 -29.06 -3.65 -30.20
N ASN A 328 -27.81 -3.60 -29.78
CA ASN A 328 -27.36 -4.26 -28.54
C ASN A 328 -27.98 -3.58 -27.30
N ALA A 329 -28.00 -2.25 -27.25
CA ALA A 329 -28.62 -1.49 -26.16
C ALA A 329 -30.14 -1.77 -26.04
N GLN A 330 -30.84 -1.90 -27.18
CA GLN A 330 -32.27 -2.28 -27.20
C GLN A 330 -32.50 -3.68 -26.60
N LYS A 331 -31.64 -4.67 -26.91
CA LYS A 331 -31.74 -6.01 -26.31
C LYS A 331 -31.58 -5.95 -24.80
N TYR A 332 -30.61 -5.17 -24.31
CA TYR A 332 -30.36 -5.00 -22.89
C TYR A 332 -31.56 -4.31 -22.20
N THR A 333 -32.07 -3.22 -22.78
CA THR A 333 -33.25 -2.53 -22.24
C THR A 333 -34.48 -3.46 -22.17
N LYS A 334 -34.75 -4.23 -23.25
CA LYS A 334 -35.83 -5.19 -23.27
C LYS A 334 -35.68 -6.24 -22.16
N ALA A 335 -34.46 -6.76 -21.95
CA ALA A 335 -34.20 -7.75 -20.87
C ALA A 335 -34.38 -7.14 -19.47
N LEU A 336 -34.07 -5.85 -19.26
CA LEU A 336 -34.37 -5.12 -18.03
C LEU A 336 -35.87 -5.00 -17.77
N ASP A 337 -36.63 -4.61 -18.81
CA ASP A 337 -38.10 -4.47 -18.71
C ASP A 337 -38.77 -5.82 -18.37
N GLU A 338 -38.32 -6.90 -19.01
CA GLU A 338 -38.82 -8.26 -18.73
C GLU A 338 -38.54 -8.71 -17.29
N ARG A 339 -37.46 -8.24 -16.67
CA ARG A 339 -37.14 -8.53 -15.25
C ARG A 339 -37.72 -7.52 -14.28
N GLN A 340 -38.46 -6.53 -14.72
CA GLN A 340 -39.04 -5.44 -13.92
C GLN A 340 -37.98 -4.69 -13.06
N VAL A 341 -36.73 -4.65 -13.52
CA VAL A 341 -35.65 -3.90 -12.89
C VAL A 341 -35.77 -2.43 -13.31
N LYS A 342 -36.17 -1.55 -12.38
CA LYS A 342 -36.29 -0.10 -12.61
C LYS A 342 -34.98 0.63 -12.34
#